data_64f2b6a78ee8a922a056d2e4791b24c9
#
_entry.id   64f2b6a78ee8a922a056d2e4791b24c9
#
_cell.length_a   1.000
_cell.length_b   1.000
_cell.length_c   1.000
_cell.angle_alpha   90.00
_cell.angle_beta   90.00
_cell.angle_gamma   90.00
#
_symmetry.space_group_name_H-M   'P 1'
#
loop_
_entity.id
_entity.type
_entity.pdbx_description
1 polymer ?
#
loop_
_entity_poly.entity_id
_entity_poly.type
_entity_poly.pdbx_seq_one_letter_code
_entity_poly.pdbx_strand_id
1 'polypeptide(L)'
;MEISSSVRILGIFIVILFLSLTTSCSDSPAGQTVITKWQFGKNGAVSITYDDGSINQFRKALPIMNNLDMPGTFFINTGSIPGSKYQGKFTGRPVKDIITEAKTIPTGKDNFFERASAARYLGYKGTGDYFTRAGAQMDADRPEEAYKIIDELYGRVNRGEMQRESATVRGGRREDILTWDMIRTYASQGHEFASHMVTHPYMAALDEPNMLYELEKSREEILDQLGPEYTFSAECPYGTENERVMEYAHRVYPALRNRMPETYLEELNRASRKSPVMPSMEYVQWQRGATTKTPLPMMKAWADTTAVCKNIWLVLVIHGVDGIGWEALTSDDIDEYFRYISSKDSELWVATFADATKYLRERMNANVSASESKGKITVVLTHSLDNSMYNLPLTLKTKVKPGWKEVTVKQGNEIKRLPSHKDEEGTYVLYQAMPNGGNIGISGI
;
A
#
# COMPACT_ATOMS: atom_id res chain seq x y z
N MET A 1 -24.64 45.45 75.13
CA MET A 1 -23.23 45.82 75.33
C MET A 1 -22.57 45.68 73.97
N GLU A 2 -22.48 46.78 73.26
CA GLU A 2 -21.97 46.91 71.92
C GLU A 2 -20.48 46.97 71.94
N ILE A 3 -19.82 46.29 71.02
CA ILE A 3 -18.43 46.56 70.66
C ILE A 3 -18.35 46.65 69.12
N SER A 4 -18.21 47.91 68.71
CA SER A 4 -17.91 48.34 67.35
C SER A 4 -16.44 47.99 67.02
N SER A 5 -16.19 47.35 65.87
CA SER A 5 -14.84 47.27 65.32
C SER A 5 -14.87 47.72 63.85
N SER A 6 -14.29 48.91 63.64
CA SER A 6 -14.03 49.50 62.31
C SER A 6 -12.98 48.76 61.52
N VAL A 7 -13.35 48.25 60.37
CA VAL A 7 -12.38 47.70 59.40
C VAL A 7 -12.00 48.80 58.41
N ARG A 8 -10.70 49.20 58.42
CA ARG A 8 -10.12 50.09 57.44
C ARG A 8 -9.79 49.29 56.17
N ILE A 9 -10.47 49.65 55.06
CA ILE A 9 -10.16 49.10 53.76
C ILE A 9 -8.96 49.85 53.19
N LEU A 10 -7.82 49.14 53.03
CA LEU A 10 -6.62 49.60 52.37
C LEU A 10 -6.75 49.29 50.88
N GLY A 11 -6.99 50.32 50.04
CA GLY A 11 -7.05 50.17 48.60
C GLY A 11 -5.66 49.94 48.03
N ILE A 12 -5.41 48.73 47.49
CA ILE A 12 -4.24 48.43 46.69
C ILE A 12 -4.57 48.71 45.24
N PHE A 13 -3.97 49.80 44.70
CA PHE A 13 -3.98 50.04 43.23
C PHE A 13 -3.00 49.08 42.59
N ILE A 14 -3.49 48.04 41.92
CA ILE A 14 -2.68 47.19 41.04
C ILE A 14 -2.61 47.91 39.69
N VAL A 15 -1.45 48.47 39.37
CA VAL A 15 -1.11 48.95 38.04
C VAL A 15 -0.78 47.74 37.19
N ILE A 16 -1.73 47.30 36.35
CA ILE A 16 -1.48 46.25 35.33
C ILE A 16 -0.69 46.89 34.20
N LEU A 17 0.60 46.66 34.19
CA LEU A 17 1.47 46.99 33.06
C LEU A 17 1.20 46.00 31.93
N PHE A 18 0.41 46.41 30.92
CA PHE A 18 0.32 45.65 29.67
C PHE A 18 1.66 45.69 28.96
N LEU A 19 2.51 44.67 29.19
CA LEU A 19 3.59 44.34 28.25
C LEU A 19 2.93 43.80 26.99
N SER A 20 2.81 44.61 25.96
CA SER A 20 2.57 44.16 24.60
C SER A 20 3.80 43.38 24.13
N LEU A 21 3.76 42.04 24.31
CA LEU A 21 4.64 41.14 23.61
C LEU A 21 4.32 41.24 22.12
N THR A 22 4.98 42.16 21.42
CA THR A 22 5.11 42.06 19.98
C THR A 22 5.91 40.79 19.71
N THR A 23 5.22 39.67 19.42
CA THR A 23 5.86 38.52 18.79
C THR A 23 6.34 39.00 17.43
N SER A 24 7.58 39.47 17.39
CA SER A 24 8.33 39.58 16.16
C SER A 24 8.35 38.18 15.58
N CYS A 25 7.56 37.93 14.52
CA CYS A 25 7.78 36.82 13.64
C CYS A 25 9.19 37.03 13.07
N SER A 26 10.19 36.44 13.70
CA SER A 26 11.52 36.34 13.09
C SER A 26 11.34 35.44 11.86
N ASP A 27 11.40 36.04 10.67
CA ASP A 27 11.52 35.26 9.44
C ASP A 27 12.62 34.22 9.64
N SER A 28 12.24 32.96 9.60
CA SER A 28 13.23 31.87 9.70
C SER A 28 14.27 32.08 8.60
N PRO A 29 15.57 31.84 8.87
CA PRO A 29 16.66 32.18 7.94
C PRO A 29 16.46 31.51 6.59
N ALA A 30 16.82 32.20 5.50
CA ALA A 30 16.88 31.61 4.17
C ALA A 30 17.77 30.35 4.18
N GLY A 31 17.35 29.32 3.49
CA GLY A 31 18.01 28.01 3.48
C GLY A 31 17.35 26.96 4.38
N GLN A 32 16.48 27.33 5.31
CA GLN A 32 15.74 26.31 6.06
C GLN A 32 14.99 25.39 5.11
N THR A 33 15.28 24.09 5.18
CA THR A 33 14.77 23.08 4.23
C THR A 33 14.11 21.95 4.99
N VAL A 34 12.94 21.53 4.53
CA VAL A 34 12.21 20.34 5.02
C VAL A 34 11.81 19.46 3.85
N ILE A 35 11.70 18.17 4.10
CA ILE A 35 11.11 17.22 3.15
C ILE A 35 9.60 17.25 3.37
N THR A 36 8.83 17.47 2.29
CA THR A 36 7.36 17.50 2.41
C THR A 36 6.82 16.14 2.79
N LYS A 37 5.67 16.13 3.47
CA LYS A 37 5.05 14.88 3.93
C LYS A 37 4.68 13.94 2.78
N TRP A 38 4.20 14.51 1.68
CA TRP A 38 3.85 13.81 0.45
C TRP A 38 4.58 14.43 -0.75
N GLN A 39 4.69 13.64 -1.80
CA GLN A 39 5.28 14.07 -3.08
C GLN A 39 4.59 15.35 -3.59
N PHE A 40 5.33 16.22 -4.23
CA PHE A 40 4.88 17.51 -4.76
C PHE A 40 4.30 18.48 -3.72
N GLY A 41 4.50 18.24 -2.42
CA GLY A 41 3.94 19.05 -1.33
C GLY A 41 2.43 18.88 -1.14
N LYS A 42 1.87 17.78 -1.64
CA LYS A 42 0.45 17.45 -1.51
C LYS A 42 0.05 17.17 -0.06
N ASN A 43 -1.25 17.16 0.21
CA ASN A 43 -1.81 16.94 1.55
C ASN A 43 -1.97 15.46 1.89
N GLY A 44 -2.21 14.59 0.90
CA GLY A 44 -2.39 13.16 1.10
C GLY A 44 -1.96 12.37 -0.12
N ALA A 45 -1.88 11.04 0.03
CA ALA A 45 -1.64 10.13 -1.08
C ALA A 45 -2.83 9.19 -1.32
N VAL A 46 -3.01 8.76 -2.57
CA VAL A 46 -4.00 7.77 -2.99
C VAL A 46 -3.31 6.71 -3.83
N SER A 47 -3.42 5.44 -3.43
CA SER A 47 -3.05 4.31 -4.28
C SER A 47 -4.30 3.57 -4.71
N ILE A 48 -4.50 3.46 -6.03
CA ILE A 48 -5.60 2.71 -6.62
C ILE A 48 -5.08 1.30 -6.85
N THR A 49 -5.61 0.32 -6.09
CA THR A 49 -5.13 -1.06 -6.19
C THR A 49 -6.24 -2.01 -6.65
N TYR A 50 -5.88 -2.94 -7.52
CA TYR A 50 -6.75 -3.99 -8.05
C TYR A 50 -6.19 -5.36 -7.71
N ASP A 51 -7.07 -6.29 -7.31
CA ASP A 51 -6.70 -7.66 -7.01
C ASP A 51 -7.19 -8.64 -8.09
N ASP A 52 -6.62 -9.84 -8.12
CA ASP A 52 -6.98 -11.00 -8.95
C ASP A 52 -6.60 -10.92 -10.43
N GLY A 53 -6.40 -9.75 -11.01
CA GLY A 53 -6.08 -9.60 -12.42
C GLY A 53 -7.24 -9.91 -13.36
N SER A 54 -8.49 -9.56 -12.98
CA SER A 54 -9.66 -9.78 -13.83
C SER A 54 -9.63 -8.89 -15.08
N ILE A 55 -10.05 -9.44 -16.25
CA ILE A 55 -9.80 -8.81 -17.55
C ILE A 55 -10.42 -7.42 -17.69
N ASN A 56 -11.55 -7.13 -17.04
CA ASN A 56 -12.19 -5.83 -17.15
C ASN A 56 -11.46 -4.72 -16.38
N GLN A 57 -10.56 -5.05 -15.45
CA GLN A 57 -9.64 -4.08 -14.87
C GLN A 57 -8.80 -3.42 -15.98
N PHE A 58 -8.40 -4.20 -16.99
CA PHE A 58 -7.54 -3.77 -18.10
C PHE A 58 -8.33 -3.21 -19.29
N ARG A 59 -9.52 -3.76 -19.56
CA ARG A 59 -10.34 -3.31 -20.69
C ARG A 59 -11.19 -2.09 -20.38
N LYS A 60 -11.53 -1.87 -19.11
CA LYS A 60 -12.47 -0.82 -18.67
C LYS A 60 -11.83 0.19 -17.75
N ALA A 61 -11.30 -0.24 -16.59
CA ALA A 61 -10.79 0.69 -15.59
C ALA A 61 -9.46 1.33 -16.01
N LEU A 62 -8.51 0.55 -16.53
CA LEU A 62 -7.20 1.05 -16.90
C LEU A 62 -7.24 2.15 -17.98
N PRO A 63 -8.04 2.07 -19.06
CA PRO A 63 -8.20 3.19 -19.98
C PRO A 63 -8.73 4.48 -19.35
N ILE A 64 -9.61 4.38 -18.34
CA ILE A 64 -10.08 5.53 -17.58
C ILE A 64 -8.90 6.15 -16.80
N MET A 65 -8.10 5.31 -16.13
CA MET A 65 -6.93 5.74 -15.38
C MET A 65 -5.90 6.42 -16.28
N ASN A 66 -5.61 5.84 -17.46
CA ASN A 66 -4.70 6.42 -18.44
C ASN A 66 -5.16 7.80 -18.95
N ASN A 67 -6.46 7.97 -19.20
CA ASN A 67 -7.03 9.25 -19.63
C ASN A 67 -6.94 10.34 -18.55
N LEU A 68 -6.71 9.97 -17.31
CA LEU A 68 -6.59 10.84 -16.15
C LEU A 68 -5.15 10.93 -15.62
N ASP A 69 -4.18 10.34 -16.31
CA ASP A 69 -2.77 10.24 -15.90
C ASP A 69 -2.61 9.65 -14.47
N MET A 70 -3.46 8.68 -14.12
CA MET A 70 -3.47 8.04 -12.80
C MET A 70 -2.76 6.69 -12.86
N PRO A 71 -1.62 6.50 -12.21
CA PRO A 71 -1.03 5.18 -12.06
C PRO A 71 -1.87 4.30 -11.13
N GLY A 72 -1.80 2.98 -11.32
CA GLY A 72 -2.44 2.00 -10.45
C GLY A 72 -1.53 0.82 -10.17
N THR A 73 -1.88 0.06 -9.14
CA THR A 73 -1.20 -1.18 -8.76
C THR A 73 -2.13 -2.36 -8.98
N PHE A 74 -1.66 -3.35 -9.72
CA PHE A 74 -2.41 -4.57 -10.02
C PHE A 74 -1.73 -5.76 -9.36
N PHE A 75 -2.35 -6.32 -8.32
CA PHE A 75 -1.91 -7.54 -7.67
C PHE A 75 -2.43 -8.74 -8.46
N ILE A 76 -1.53 -9.44 -9.15
CA ILE A 76 -1.86 -10.48 -10.13
C ILE A 76 -1.52 -11.89 -9.63
N ASN A 77 -2.40 -12.85 -9.95
CA ASN A 77 -2.17 -14.29 -9.72
C ASN A 77 -1.31 -14.84 -10.85
N THR A 78 0.00 -14.93 -10.64
CA THR A 78 0.95 -15.21 -11.72
C THR A 78 0.72 -16.55 -12.40
N GLY A 79 0.35 -17.60 -11.66
CA GLY A 79 0.10 -18.93 -12.20
C GLY A 79 -1.17 -19.05 -13.04
N SER A 80 -2.06 -18.06 -13.04
CA SER A 80 -3.25 -18.03 -13.88
C SER A 80 -3.01 -17.46 -15.28
N ILE A 81 -1.87 -16.80 -15.48
CA ILE A 81 -1.53 -16.11 -16.73
C ILE A 81 -0.95 -17.13 -17.72
N PRO A 82 -1.48 -17.22 -18.96
CA PRO A 82 -0.96 -18.15 -19.97
C PRO A 82 0.52 -17.90 -20.28
N GLY A 83 1.29 -18.97 -20.31
CA GLY A 83 2.73 -18.92 -20.53
C GLY A 83 3.58 -18.73 -19.29
N SER A 84 2.96 -18.60 -18.11
CA SER A 84 3.68 -18.57 -16.84
C SER A 84 4.42 -19.89 -16.60
N LYS A 85 5.67 -19.77 -16.17
CA LYS A 85 6.56 -20.88 -15.86
C LYS A 85 6.13 -21.66 -14.61
N TYR A 86 5.59 -20.95 -13.63
CA TYR A 86 5.20 -21.52 -12.35
C TYR A 86 3.67 -21.64 -12.25
N GLN A 87 3.23 -22.90 -12.08
CA GLN A 87 1.84 -23.28 -11.90
C GLN A 87 1.62 -23.82 -10.49
N GLY A 88 0.36 -23.93 -10.07
CA GLY A 88 0.01 -24.52 -8.78
C GLY A 88 0.47 -25.97 -8.68
N LYS A 89 1.21 -26.26 -7.62
CA LYS A 89 1.63 -27.64 -7.29
C LYS A 89 1.73 -27.81 -5.77
N PHE A 90 1.62 -29.04 -5.32
CA PHE A 90 1.92 -29.42 -3.94
C PHE A 90 3.43 -29.75 -3.83
N THR A 91 4.08 -29.14 -2.86
CA THR A 91 5.49 -29.39 -2.52
C THR A 91 5.51 -30.14 -1.19
N GLY A 92 5.56 -31.48 -1.25
CA GLY A 92 5.52 -32.32 -0.08
C GLY A 92 5.61 -33.81 -0.45
N ARG A 93 5.40 -34.69 0.54
CA ARG A 93 5.34 -36.14 0.32
C ARG A 93 4.13 -36.52 -0.55
N PRO A 94 4.12 -37.75 -1.13
CA PRO A 94 3.03 -38.16 -2.01
C PRO A 94 1.65 -38.01 -1.35
N VAL A 95 0.72 -37.35 -2.03
CA VAL A 95 -0.66 -37.12 -1.53
C VAL A 95 -1.36 -38.41 -1.10
N LYS A 96 -1.10 -39.54 -1.79
CA LYS A 96 -1.66 -40.87 -1.44
C LYS A 96 -1.26 -41.32 -0.03
N ASP A 97 -0.06 -40.96 0.41
CA ASP A 97 0.45 -41.38 1.73
C ASP A 97 -0.25 -40.55 2.82
N ILE A 98 -0.50 -39.26 2.56
CA ILE A 98 -1.27 -38.35 3.44
C ILE A 98 -2.72 -38.86 3.57
N ILE A 99 -3.37 -39.23 2.45
CA ILE A 99 -4.73 -39.82 2.46
C ILE A 99 -4.76 -41.10 3.27
N THR A 100 -3.73 -41.96 3.15
CA THR A 100 -3.68 -43.25 3.88
C THR A 100 -3.49 -43.01 5.37
N GLU A 101 -2.61 -42.14 5.76
CA GLU A 101 -2.34 -41.76 7.16
C GLU A 101 -3.59 -41.18 7.82
N ALA A 102 -4.37 -40.37 7.12
CA ALA A 102 -5.59 -39.76 7.62
C ALA A 102 -6.73 -40.76 7.93
N LYS A 103 -6.55 -42.07 7.61
CA LYS A 103 -7.49 -43.13 8.05
C LYS A 103 -7.41 -43.44 9.54
N THR A 104 -6.24 -43.24 10.13
CA THR A 104 -5.92 -43.67 11.49
C THR A 104 -5.45 -42.55 12.41
N ILE A 105 -4.91 -41.49 11.84
CA ILE A 105 -4.39 -40.33 12.58
C ILE A 105 -5.30 -39.12 12.30
N PRO A 106 -5.97 -38.56 13.29
CA PRO A 106 -6.78 -37.36 13.10
C PRO A 106 -5.89 -36.13 12.78
N THR A 107 -6.49 -35.13 12.16
CA THR A 107 -5.83 -33.85 11.95
C THR A 107 -5.67 -33.08 13.26
N GLY A 108 -4.50 -32.56 13.51
CA GLY A 108 -4.14 -31.76 14.67
C GLY A 108 -3.00 -30.84 14.36
N LYS A 109 -2.45 -30.23 15.39
CA LYS A 109 -1.39 -29.21 15.27
C LYS A 109 -0.19 -29.65 14.41
N ASP A 110 0.22 -30.91 14.52
CA ASP A 110 1.47 -31.42 13.93
C ASP A 110 1.35 -31.77 12.45
N ASN A 111 0.12 -31.99 11.93
CA ASN A 111 -0.10 -32.42 10.54
C ASN A 111 -1.08 -31.54 9.76
N PHE A 112 -1.69 -30.55 10.39
CA PHE A 112 -2.71 -29.70 9.76
C PHE A 112 -2.18 -28.99 8.51
N PHE A 113 -1.07 -28.29 8.61
CA PHE A 113 -0.57 -27.45 7.52
C PHE A 113 -0.21 -28.28 6.28
N GLU A 114 0.44 -29.44 6.45
CA GLU A 114 0.72 -30.36 5.36
C GLU A 114 -0.56 -30.87 4.71
N ARG A 115 -1.52 -31.32 5.52
CA ARG A 115 -2.81 -31.83 5.04
C ARG A 115 -3.63 -30.77 4.35
N ALA A 116 -3.68 -29.57 4.87
CA ALA A 116 -4.35 -28.44 4.26
C ALA A 116 -3.70 -28.06 2.93
N SER A 117 -2.37 -27.96 2.86
CA SER A 117 -1.65 -27.73 1.61
C SER A 117 -1.94 -28.79 0.56
N ALA A 118 -1.93 -30.07 0.94
CA ALA A 118 -2.24 -31.20 0.05
C ALA A 118 -3.71 -31.21 -0.39
N ALA A 119 -4.63 -30.65 0.40
CA ALA A 119 -6.08 -30.72 0.14
C ALA A 119 -6.46 -30.24 -1.26
N ARG A 120 -5.84 -29.17 -1.77
CA ARG A 120 -6.08 -28.63 -3.12
C ARG A 120 -5.65 -29.58 -4.25
N TYR A 121 -4.85 -30.60 -3.95
CA TYR A 121 -4.20 -31.50 -4.91
C TYR A 121 -4.63 -32.96 -4.74
N LEU A 122 -5.71 -33.24 -3.98
CA LEU A 122 -6.25 -34.56 -3.78
C LEU A 122 -6.90 -35.17 -5.05
N GLY A 123 -7.20 -34.32 -6.06
CA GLY A 123 -7.82 -34.71 -7.31
C GLY A 123 -9.32 -35.08 -7.18
N TYR A 124 -10.02 -34.45 -6.24
CA TYR A 124 -11.47 -34.58 -6.06
C TYR A 124 -12.14 -33.19 -6.16
N LYS A 125 -13.39 -33.17 -6.65
CA LYS A 125 -14.18 -31.94 -6.73
C LYS A 125 -14.50 -31.36 -5.35
N GLY A 126 -14.41 -30.05 -5.22
CA GLY A 126 -14.77 -29.33 -4.01
C GLY A 126 -13.71 -29.33 -2.89
N THR A 127 -12.54 -29.95 -3.11
CA THR A 127 -11.47 -29.95 -2.09
C THR A 127 -10.93 -28.56 -1.81
N GLY A 128 -10.94 -27.68 -2.81
CA GLY A 128 -10.58 -26.26 -2.66
C GLY A 128 -11.47 -25.50 -1.67
N ASP A 129 -12.76 -25.84 -1.59
CA ASP A 129 -13.69 -25.21 -0.64
C ASP A 129 -13.34 -25.58 0.81
N TYR A 130 -12.95 -26.83 1.06
CA TYR A 130 -12.47 -27.27 2.37
C TYR A 130 -11.20 -26.55 2.76
N PHE A 131 -10.25 -26.43 1.84
CA PHE A 131 -9.02 -25.66 2.04
C PHE A 131 -9.32 -24.21 2.40
N THR A 132 -10.17 -23.53 1.62
CA THR A 132 -10.54 -22.13 1.85
C THR A 132 -11.23 -21.94 3.21
N ARG A 133 -12.17 -22.81 3.55
CA ARG A 133 -12.87 -22.78 4.84
C ARG A 133 -11.91 -23.03 6.01
N ALA A 134 -11.01 -23.99 5.90
CA ALA A 134 -10.01 -24.26 6.92
C ALA A 134 -9.03 -23.08 7.07
N GLY A 135 -8.61 -22.48 5.96
CA GLY A 135 -7.77 -21.28 5.95
C GLY A 135 -8.42 -20.10 6.66
N ALA A 136 -9.71 -19.86 6.41
CA ALA A 136 -10.47 -18.80 7.08
C ALA A 136 -10.57 -19.02 8.60
N GLN A 137 -10.70 -20.29 9.06
CA GLN A 137 -10.68 -20.56 10.50
C GLN A 137 -9.29 -20.36 11.11
N MET A 138 -8.25 -20.76 10.40
CA MET A 138 -6.88 -20.59 10.86
C MET A 138 -6.49 -19.11 10.96
N ASP A 139 -6.86 -18.31 9.98
CA ASP A 139 -6.62 -16.86 9.95
C ASP A 139 -7.42 -16.12 11.04
N ALA A 140 -8.56 -16.67 11.45
CA ALA A 140 -9.38 -16.18 12.55
C ALA A 140 -8.95 -16.72 13.94
N ASP A 141 -7.77 -17.35 14.05
CA ASP A 141 -7.24 -17.96 15.29
C ASP A 141 -8.19 -19.01 15.90
N ARG A 142 -8.79 -19.84 15.03
CA ARG A 142 -9.69 -20.95 15.40
C ARG A 142 -9.16 -22.30 14.87
N PRO A 143 -7.99 -22.77 15.35
CA PRO A 143 -7.32 -23.93 14.79
C PRO A 143 -8.12 -25.22 14.91
N GLU A 144 -8.85 -25.43 16.01
CA GLU A 144 -9.65 -26.65 16.21
C GLU A 144 -10.78 -26.81 15.17
N GLU A 145 -11.39 -25.70 14.75
CA GLU A 145 -12.36 -25.67 13.67
C GLU A 145 -11.73 -25.97 12.33
N ALA A 146 -10.52 -25.44 12.10
CA ALA A 146 -9.77 -25.74 10.89
C ALA A 146 -9.39 -27.22 10.80
N TYR A 147 -8.95 -27.83 11.91
CA TYR A 147 -8.63 -29.28 11.96
C TYR A 147 -9.83 -30.15 11.63
N LYS A 148 -11.02 -29.88 12.21
CA LYS A 148 -12.28 -30.60 11.92
C LYS A 148 -12.66 -30.53 10.44
N ILE A 149 -12.49 -29.37 9.80
CA ILE A 149 -12.78 -29.19 8.38
C ILE A 149 -11.88 -30.08 7.51
N ILE A 150 -10.60 -30.14 7.82
CA ILE A 150 -9.63 -30.97 7.09
C ILE A 150 -9.89 -32.47 7.38
N ASP A 151 -10.20 -32.86 8.62
CA ASP A 151 -10.58 -34.23 8.96
C ASP A 151 -11.85 -34.67 8.21
N GLU A 152 -12.87 -33.81 8.14
CA GLU A 152 -14.08 -34.11 7.35
C GLU A 152 -13.73 -34.38 5.88
N LEU A 153 -12.88 -33.55 5.26
CA LEU A 153 -12.44 -33.74 3.89
C LEU A 153 -11.79 -35.10 3.68
N TYR A 154 -10.75 -35.42 4.47
CA TYR A 154 -10.02 -36.69 4.34
C TYR A 154 -10.90 -37.89 4.67
N GLY A 155 -11.80 -37.77 5.64
CA GLY A 155 -12.79 -38.78 5.96
C GLY A 155 -13.70 -39.08 4.77
N ARG A 156 -14.25 -38.09 4.10
CA ARG A 156 -15.08 -38.24 2.90
C ARG A 156 -14.30 -38.84 1.71
N VAL A 157 -13.05 -38.42 1.51
CA VAL A 157 -12.18 -39.02 0.48
C VAL A 157 -11.98 -40.53 0.78
N ASN A 158 -11.66 -40.87 2.02
CA ASN A 158 -11.40 -42.25 2.44
C ASN A 158 -12.65 -43.18 2.37
N ARG A 159 -13.84 -42.62 2.57
CA ARG A 159 -15.12 -43.38 2.43
C ARG A 159 -15.61 -43.43 0.97
N GLY A 160 -14.90 -42.82 0.02
CA GLY A 160 -15.29 -42.80 -1.40
C GLY A 160 -16.51 -41.91 -1.71
N GLU A 161 -16.81 -40.93 -0.84
CA GLU A 161 -17.97 -40.03 -0.98
C GLU A 161 -17.71 -38.87 -1.92
N MET A 162 -16.46 -38.67 -2.34
CA MET A 162 -16.06 -37.52 -3.19
C MET A 162 -15.85 -37.97 -4.64
N GLN A 163 -16.40 -37.18 -5.55
CA GLN A 163 -16.25 -37.41 -6.98
C GLN A 163 -14.83 -36.97 -7.44
N ARG A 164 -14.14 -37.82 -8.21
CA ARG A 164 -12.88 -37.48 -8.86
C ARG A 164 -13.05 -36.26 -9.78
N GLU A 165 -12.08 -35.38 -9.75
CA GLU A 165 -12.01 -34.30 -10.72
C GLU A 165 -11.60 -34.88 -12.08
N SER A 166 -12.41 -34.64 -13.12
CA SER A 166 -11.99 -34.99 -14.47
C SER A 166 -10.99 -33.92 -14.94
N ALA A 167 -10.00 -34.33 -15.73
CA ALA A 167 -9.04 -33.42 -16.37
C ALA A 167 -9.74 -32.55 -17.43
N THR A 168 -10.74 -31.77 -17.04
CA THR A 168 -11.33 -30.74 -17.91
C THR A 168 -10.46 -29.52 -17.88
N VAL A 169 -9.83 -29.24 -19.01
CA VAL A 169 -9.18 -27.95 -19.27
C VAL A 169 -10.20 -26.86 -18.91
N ARG A 170 -9.87 -26.01 -17.94
CA ARG A 170 -10.63 -24.79 -17.64
C ARG A 170 -10.56 -23.88 -18.87
N GLY A 171 -11.50 -24.05 -19.79
CA GLY A 171 -11.65 -23.24 -20.99
C GLY A 171 -12.44 -21.97 -20.67
N GLY A 172 -11.79 -20.92 -20.22
CA GLY A 172 -12.28 -19.56 -20.42
C GLY A 172 -12.16 -19.21 -21.90
N ARG A 173 -13.01 -18.31 -22.42
CA ARG A 173 -12.80 -17.77 -23.77
C ARG A 173 -11.40 -17.15 -23.79
N ARG A 174 -10.59 -17.45 -24.83
CA ARG A 174 -9.23 -16.88 -24.97
C ARG A 174 -9.20 -15.36 -24.87
N GLU A 175 -10.29 -14.72 -25.25
CA GLU A 175 -10.46 -13.26 -25.24
C GLU A 175 -10.59 -12.66 -23.84
N ASP A 176 -10.94 -13.47 -22.82
CA ASP A 176 -11.20 -13.01 -21.45
C ASP A 176 -10.04 -13.31 -20.50
N ILE A 177 -8.84 -13.56 -21.02
CA ILE A 177 -7.67 -13.94 -20.23
C ILE A 177 -6.62 -12.84 -20.33
N LEU A 178 -6.12 -12.39 -19.17
CA LEU A 178 -4.96 -11.52 -19.07
C LEU A 178 -3.71 -12.24 -19.59
N THR A 179 -2.88 -11.54 -20.36
CA THR A 179 -1.62 -12.10 -20.90
C THR A 179 -0.41 -11.28 -20.48
N TRP A 180 0.79 -11.90 -20.48
CA TRP A 180 2.02 -11.18 -20.17
C TRP A 180 2.33 -10.05 -21.15
N ASP A 181 1.94 -10.15 -22.42
CA ASP A 181 2.11 -9.06 -23.39
C ASP A 181 1.25 -7.84 -23.03
N MET A 182 0.01 -8.05 -22.60
CA MET A 182 -0.83 -6.97 -22.08
C MET A 182 -0.20 -6.34 -20.83
N ILE A 183 0.26 -7.16 -19.89
CA ILE A 183 0.90 -6.68 -18.66
C ILE A 183 2.12 -5.82 -18.97
N ARG A 184 3.03 -6.29 -19.85
CA ARG A 184 4.21 -5.51 -20.26
C ARG A 184 3.82 -4.17 -20.89
N THR A 185 2.78 -4.15 -21.72
CA THR A 185 2.28 -2.93 -22.34
C THR A 185 1.82 -1.93 -21.28
N TYR A 186 1.04 -2.36 -20.30
CA TYR A 186 0.51 -1.49 -19.26
C TYR A 186 1.57 -1.09 -18.22
N ALA A 187 2.50 -1.96 -17.92
CA ALA A 187 3.66 -1.65 -17.09
C ALA A 187 4.49 -0.50 -17.69
N SER A 188 4.71 -0.52 -19.02
CA SER A 188 5.41 0.58 -19.70
C SER A 188 4.65 1.92 -19.72
N GLN A 189 3.38 1.92 -19.32
CA GLN A 189 2.55 3.12 -19.14
C GLN A 189 2.56 3.67 -17.71
N GLY A 190 3.41 3.16 -16.83
CA GLY A 190 3.57 3.64 -15.47
C GLY A 190 2.70 2.94 -14.42
N HIS A 191 2.03 1.83 -14.79
CA HIS A 191 1.31 1.01 -13.81
C HIS A 191 2.22 -0.02 -13.16
N GLU A 192 2.01 -0.27 -11.86
CA GLU A 192 2.67 -1.33 -11.11
C GLU A 192 1.91 -2.65 -11.25
N PHE A 193 2.66 -3.72 -11.51
CA PHE A 193 2.17 -5.10 -11.47
C PHE A 193 2.91 -5.83 -10.35
N ALA A 194 2.18 -6.20 -9.31
CA ALA A 194 2.71 -6.79 -8.09
C ALA A 194 2.14 -8.19 -7.86
N SER A 195 2.73 -8.93 -6.94
CA SER A 195 2.33 -10.31 -6.68
C SER A 195 1.04 -10.42 -5.87
N HIS A 196 0.13 -11.30 -6.34
CA HIS A 196 -0.97 -11.88 -5.57
C HIS A 196 -0.83 -13.40 -5.46
N MET A 197 0.42 -13.84 -5.30
CA MET A 197 0.86 -15.23 -5.24
C MET A 197 0.73 -15.96 -6.59
N VAL A 198 1.10 -17.25 -6.61
CA VAL A 198 0.97 -18.08 -7.82
C VAL A 198 -0.49 -18.45 -8.06
N THR A 199 -1.21 -18.92 -7.03
CA THR A 199 -2.51 -19.58 -7.18
C THR A 199 -3.63 -19.01 -6.32
N HIS A 200 -3.44 -17.84 -5.70
CA HIS A 200 -4.42 -17.23 -4.80
C HIS A 200 -4.84 -18.13 -3.64
N PRO A 201 -3.92 -18.71 -2.86
CA PRO A 201 -4.28 -19.60 -1.75
C PRO A 201 -4.59 -18.82 -0.47
N TYR A 202 -5.30 -19.46 0.46
CA TYR A 202 -5.36 -19.02 1.85
C TYR A 202 -4.02 -19.30 2.52
N MET A 203 -3.12 -18.30 2.56
CA MET A 203 -1.73 -18.44 3.02
C MET A 203 -1.65 -18.97 4.47
N ALA A 204 -2.61 -18.61 5.33
CA ALA A 204 -2.67 -19.03 6.72
C ALA A 204 -2.81 -20.55 6.91
N ALA A 205 -3.27 -21.30 5.89
CA ALA A 205 -3.42 -22.75 5.93
C ALA A 205 -2.25 -23.52 5.29
N LEU A 206 -1.31 -22.83 4.66
CA LEU A 206 -0.18 -23.51 4.01
C LEU A 206 0.92 -23.90 4.99
N ASP A 207 1.57 -25.02 4.76
CA ASP A 207 2.87 -25.33 5.37
C ASP A 207 3.98 -24.45 4.76
N GLU A 208 5.15 -24.45 5.39
CA GLU A 208 6.26 -23.61 4.96
C GLU A 208 6.70 -23.83 3.51
N PRO A 209 6.94 -25.08 3.03
CA PRO A 209 7.39 -25.30 1.65
C PRO A 209 6.38 -24.80 0.60
N ASN A 210 5.07 -24.96 0.85
CA ASN A 210 4.04 -24.51 -0.07
C ASN A 210 3.82 -23.01 0.02
N MET A 211 3.97 -22.40 1.20
CA MET A 211 3.92 -20.95 1.38
C MET A 211 5.08 -20.26 0.66
N LEU A 212 6.31 -20.74 0.84
CA LEU A 212 7.49 -20.24 0.14
C LEU A 212 7.37 -20.41 -1.38
N TYR A 213 6.80 -21.54 -1.83
CA TYR A 213 6.54 -21.73 -3.26
C TYR A 213 5.62 -20.63 -3.82
N GLU A 214 4.54 -20.31 -3.15
CA GLU A 214 3.59 -19.27 -3.57
C GLU A 214 4.25 -17.87 -3.59
N LEU A 215 5.04 -17.55 -2.58
CA LEU A 215 5.74 -16.27 -2.45
C LEU A 215 6.87 -16.13 -3.48
N GLU A 216 7.82 -17.06 -3.44
CA GLU A 216 9.07 -16.97 -4.23
C GLU A 216 8.82 -17.17 -5.72
N LYS A 217 7.94 -18.13 -6.10
CA LYS A 217 7.71 -18.42 -7.52
C LYS A 217 6.86 -17.37 -8.20
N SER A 218 5.98 -16.69 -7.47
CA SER A 218 5.31 -15.52 -7.99
C SER A 218 6.30 -14.36 -8.21
N ARG A 219 7.22 -14.15 -7.28
CA ARG A 219 8.27 -13.13 -7.42
C ARG A 219 9.23 -13.43 -8.57
N GLU A 220 9.67 -14.68 -8.70
CA GLU A 220 10.52 -15.11 -9.81
C GLU A 220 9.85 -14.92 -11.18
N GLU A 221 8.55 -15.25 -11.29
CA GLU A 221 7.80 -15.05 -12.54
C GLU A 221 7.72 -13.56 -12.90
N ILE A 222 7.39 -12.69 -11.93
CA ILE A 222 7.33 -11.24 -12.15
C ILE A 222 8.72 -10.71 -12.54
N LEU A 223 9.79 -11.15 -11.87
CA LEU A 223 11.16 -10.78 -12.19
C LEU A 223 11.52 -11.15 -13.64
N ASP A 224 11.19 -12.37 -14.05
CA ASP A 224 11.49 -12.88 -15.40
C ASP A 224 10.69 -12.13 -16.50
N GLN A 225 9.47 -11.71 -16.20
CA GLN A 225 8.56 -11.11 -17.17
C GLN A 225 8.65 -9.58 -17.25
N LEU A 226 8.94 -8.91 -16.14
CA LEU A 226 8.84 -7.44 -16.02
C LEU A 226 10.12 -6.76 -15.55
N GLY A 227 10.96 -7.45 -14.76
CA GLY A 227 12.16 -6.87 -14.17
C GLY A 227 12.10 -6.66 -12.66
N PRO A 228 13.24 -6.30 -12.05
CA PRO A 228 13.38 -6.21 -10.60
C PRO A 228 12.51 -5.10 -9.96
N GLU A 229 12.19 -4.04 -10.67
CA GLU A 229 11.38 -2.93 -10.19
C GLU A 229 9.95 -3.33 -9.79
N TYR A 230 9.43 -4.43 -10.39
CA TYR A 230 8.10 -4.96 -10.12
C TYR A 230 8.07 -6.02 -9.01
N THR A 231 9.21 -6.33 -8.40
CA THR A 231 9.31 -7.32 -7.31
C THR A 231 9.28 -6.74 -5.91
N PHE A 232 8.86 -5.47 -5.78
CA PHE A 232 8.88 -4.74 -4.53
C PHE A 232 7.66 -5.03 -3.65
N SER A 233 6.47 -5.11 -4.24
CA SER A 233 5.21 -5.19 -3.53
C SER A 233 4.51 -6.53 -3.71
N ALA A 234 3.72 -6.92 -2.71
CA ALA A 234 2.79 -8.05 -2.80
C ALA A 234 1.55 -7.83 -1.94
N GLU A 235 0.53 -8.64 -2.19
CA GLU A 235 -0.65 -8.82 -1.35
C GLU A 235 -0.89 -10.30 -1.14
N CYS A 236 -0.94 -10.76 0.11
CA CYS A 236 -1.38 -12.10 0.43
C CYS A 236 -2.91 -12.20 0.29
N PRO A 237 -3.44 -13.18 -0.48
CA PRO A 237 -4.87 -13.31 -0.74
C PRO A 237 -5.74 -13.30 0.51
N TYR A 238 -7.02 -12.90 0.33
CA TYR A 238 -8.02 -12.78 1.39
C TYR A 238 -7.75 -11.72 2.46
N GLY A 239 -6.72 -10.89 2.26
CA GLY A 239 -6.30 -9.88 3.24
C GLY A 239 -5.67 -10.51 4.49
N THR A 240 -5.01 -11.65 4.34
CA THR A 240 -4.35 -12.38 5.43
C THR A 240 -3.31 -11.50 6.14
N GLU A 241 -3.47 -11.31 7.45
CA GLU A 241 -2.56 -10.56 8.33
C GLU A 241 -1.95 -11.45 9.44
N ASN A 242 -2.04 -12.76 9.27
CA ASN A 242 -1.50 -13.75 10.20
C ASN A 242 0.01 -13.57 10.38
N GLU A 243 0.49 -13.49 11.63
CA GLU A 243 1.90 -13.17 11.95
C GLU A 243 2.89 -14.14 11.30
N ARG A 244 2.58 -15.44 11.31
CA ARG A 244 3.41 -16.46 10.67
C ARG A 244 3.54 -16.22 9.16
N VAL A 245 2.43 -15.87 8.48
CA VAL A 245 2.46 -15.56 7.04
C VAL A 245 3.27 -14.30 6.77
N MET A 246 3.06 -13.25 7.57
CA MET A 246 3.78 -11.98 7.40
C MET A 246 5.28 -12.14 7.61
N GLU A 247 5.71 -12.97 8.56
CA GLU A 247 7.14 -13.26 8.77
C GLU A 247 7.80 -13.85 7.50
N TYR A 248 7.16 -14.80 6.83
CA TYR A 248 7.69 -15.37 5.58
C TYR A 248 7.57 -14.40 4.40
N ALA A 249 6.45 -13.71 4.28
CA ALA A 249 6.20 -12.81 3.17
C ALA A 249 7.16 -11.61 3.15
N HIS A 250 7.51 -11.05 4.31
CA HIS A 250 8.50 -9.95 4.42
C HIS A 250 9.94 -10.37 4.13
N ARG A 251 10.26 -11.67 4.15
CA ARG A 251 11.57 -12.18 3.67
C ARG A 251 11.68 -12.14 2.15
N VAL A 252 10.55 -12.14 1.45
CA VAL A 252 10.47 -12.20 -0.02
C VAL A 252 10.16 -10.84 -0.63
N TYR A 253 9.21 -10.11 -0.06
CA TYR A 253 8.76 -8.80 -0.56
C TYR A 253 9.04 -7.68 0.42
N PRO A 254 9.67 -6.58 -0.02
CA PRO A 254 9.89 -5.40 0.81
C PRO A 254 8.60 -4.77 1.35
N ALA A 255 7.53 -4.78 0.57
CA ALA A 255 6.25 -4.17 0.93
C ALA A 255 5.07 -5.13 0.75
N LEU A 256 4.21 -5.20 1.77
CA LEU A 256 2.98 -5.99 1.75
C LEU A 256 1.80 -5.08 2.06
N ARG A 257 0.80 -5.04 1.18
CA ARG A 257 -0.41 -4.25 1.43
C ARG A 257 -1.18 -4.75 2.67
N ASN A 258 -1.06 -6.03 2.99
CA ASN A 258 -1.69 -6.64 4.16
C ASN A 258 -1.22 -5.99 5.46
N ARG A 259 0.09 -5.88 5.65
CA ARG A 259 0.73 -5.36 6.85
C ARG A 259 2.14 -4.86 6.56
N MET A 260 2.45 -3.69 7.08
CA MET A 260 3.75 -3.02 6.91
C MET A 260 4.49 -3.00 8.26
N PRO A 261 5.82 -3.14 8.28
CA PRO A 261 6.59 -3.21 9.53
C PRO A 261 6.90 -1.83 10.14
N GLU A 262 6.51 -0.73 9.51
CA GLU A 262 6.91 0.63 9.89
C GLU A 262 6.25 1.10 11.18
N THR A 263 7.05 1.49 12.17
CA THR A 263 6.58 1.99 13.47
C THR A 263 5.96 3.38 13.41
N TYR A 264 6.19 4.12 12.35
CA TYR A 264 5.62 5.45 12.08
C TYR A 264 4.31 5.42 11.27
N LEU A 265 3.85 4.22 10.87
CA LEU A 265 2.68 4.00 10.04
C LEU A 265 1.59 3.29 10.85
N GLU A 266 0.46 3.94 11.03
CA GLU A 266 -0.74 3.30 11.54
C GLU A 266 -1.53 2.68 10.40
N GLU A 267 -1.83 1.38 10.48
CA GLU A 267 -2.57 0.66 9.46
C GLU A 267 -4.02 0.47 9.87
N LEU A 268 -4.91 0.95 9.03
CA LEU A 268 -6.34 0.76 9.16
C LEU A 268 -6.83 -0.08 7.98
N ASN A 269 -6.86 -1.40 8.17
CA ASN A 269 -7.30 -2.33 7.14
C ASN A 269 -8.78 -2.14 6.75
N ARG A 270 -9.24 -2.87 5.73
CA ARG A 270 -10.60 -2.75 5.17
C ARG A 270 -11.72 -2.94 6.21
N ALA A 271 -11.48 -3.80 7.20
CA ALA A 271 -12.45 -4.10 8.26
C ALA A 271 -12.41 -3.11 9.42
N SER A 272 -11.41 -2.27 9.51
CA SER A 272 -11.23 -1.32 10.61
C SER A 272 -12.34 -0.28 10.64
N ARG A 273 -12.92 -0.10 11.83
CA ARG A 273 -13.89 0.96 12.14
C ARG A 273 -13.24 2.19 12.77
N LYS A 274 -11.92 2.16 12.99
CA LYS A 274 -11.18 3.29 13.55
C LYS A 274 -11.16 4.45 12.56
N SER A 275 -11.26 5.66 13.08
CA SER A 275 -11.17 6.88 12.27
C SER A 275 -9.70 7.18 11.91
N PRO A 276 -9.38 7.57 10.68
CA PRO A 276 -8.04 7.98 10.30
C PRO A 276 -7.70 9.43 10.71
N VAL A 277 -8.66 10.18 11.26
CA VAL A 277 -8.59 11.65 11.44
C VAL A 277 -7.67 12.06 12.59
N MET A 278 -7.51 11.21 13.61
CA MET A 278 -6.60 11.48 14.74
C MET A 278 -5.66 10.29 14.93
N PRO A 279 -4.62 10.16 14.11
CA PRO A 279 -3.68 9.06 14.21
C PRO A 279 -2.76 9.20 15.41
N SER A 280 -2.27 8.07 15.88
CA SER A 280 -1.22 7.99 16.89
C SER A 280 0.19 8.03 16.29
N MET A 281 0.30 7.88 14.96
CA MET A 281 1.56 7.79 14.21
C MET A 281 1.71 8.93 13.21
N GLU A 282 2.90 9.08 12.62
CA GLU A 282 3.20 10.11 11.62
C GLU A 282 2.31 9.98 10.38
N TYR A 283 1.99 8.74 9.96
CA TYR A 283 1.16 8.41 8.82
C TYR A 283 0.06 7.42 9.16
N VAL A 284 -1.01 7.44 8.37
CA VAL A 284 -2.08 6.44 8.37
C VAL A 284 -2.19 5.83 6.98
N GLN A 285 -1.99 4.52 6.87
CA GLN A 285 -2.44 3.77 5.70
C GLN A 285 -3.91 3.40 5.93
N TRP A 286 -4.78 3.95 5.13
CA TRP A 286 -6.22 3.76 5.25
C TRP A 286 -6.76 2.94 4.09
N GLN A 287 -6.90 1.63 4.28
CA GLN A 287 -7.41 0.74 3.26
C GLN A 287 -8.94 0.80 3.20
N ARG A 288 -9.48 0.96 1.99
CA ARG A 288 -10.93 1.00 1.75
C ARG A 288 -11.30 0.13 0.55
N GLY A 289 -12.17 -0.87 0.81
CA GLY A 289 -12.73 -1.72 -0.24
C GLY A 289 -13.87 -1.00 -0.95
N ALA A 290 -13.67 -0.70 -2.23
CA ALA A 290 -14.72 -0.19 -3.08
C ALA A 290 -15.42 -1.36 -3.78
N THR A 291 -16.70 -1.58 -3.46
CA THR A 291 -17.51 -2.73 -3.89
C THR A 291 -18.85 -2.27 -4.42
N THR A 292 -19.62 -3.17 -5.03
CA THR A 292 -21.02 -2.91 -5.46
C THR A 292 -21.93 -2.35 -4.36
N LYS A 293 -21.54 -2.53 -3.09
CA LYS A 293 -22.30 -2.04 -1.92
C LYS A 293 -21.82 -0.71 -1.40
N THR A 294 -20.75 -0.16 -2.00
CA THR A 294 -20.14 1.09 -1.53
C THR A 294 -20.71 2.27 -2.32
N PRO A 295 -21.54 3.13 -1.68
CA PRO A 295 -22.10 4.28 -2.38
C PRO A 295 -21.03 5.27 -2.83
N LEU A 296 -21.13 5.79 -4.04
CA LEU A 296 -20.21 6.78 -4.59
C LEU A 296 -19.97 8.01 -3.67
N PRO A 297 -20.99 8.59 -2.98
CA PRO A 297 -20.75 9.66 -2.02
C PRO A 297 -19.82 9.26 -0.86
N MET A 298 -19.86 7.99 -0.42
CA MET A 298 -18.94 7.48 0.59
C MET A 298 -17.51 7.40 0.06
N MET A 299 -17.34 6.94 -1.18
CA MET A 299 -16.02 6.89 -1.84
C MET A 299 -15.43 8.31 -1.99
N LYS A 300 -16.24 9.29 -2.41
CA LYS A 300 -15.83 10.70 -2.48
C LYS A 300 -15.41 11.25 -1.11
N ALA A 301 -16.14 10.91 -0.04
CA ALA A 301 -15.79 11.32 1.31
C ALA A 301 -14.45 10.76 1.79
N TRP A 302 -14.01 9.59 1.31
CA TRP A 302 -12.65 9.09 1.59
C TRP A 302 -11.57 9.99 1.00
N ALA A 303 -11.74 10.41 -0.26
CA ALA A 303 -10.82 11.34 -0.91
C ALA A 303 -10.80 12.72 -0.20
N ASP A 304 -11.97 13.24 0.21
CA ASP A 304 -12.06 14.49 0.97
C ASP A 304 -11.33 14.41 2.31
N THR A 305 -11.55 13.33 3.06
CA THR A 305 -10.86 13.09 4.33
C THR A 305 -9.35 13.04 4.14
N THR A 306 -8.88 12.38 3.09
CA THR A 306 -7.46 12.27 2.76
C THR A 306 -6.85 13.63 2.42
N ALA A 307 -7.56 14.46 1.65
CA ALA A 307 -7.12 15.81 1.28
C ALA A 307 -6.99 16.76 2.48
N VAL A 308 -7.88 16.61 3.47
CA VAL A 308 -7.93 17.51 4.66
C VAL A 308 -6.93 17.11 5.75
N CYS A 309 -6.75 15.81 6.01
CA CYS A 309 -6.02 15.34 7.20
C CYS A 309 -4.49 15.38 7.07
N LYS A 310 -3.94 15.61 5.88
CA LYS A 310 -2.49 15.82 5.60
C LYS A 310 -1.53 14.67 5.93
N ASN A 311 -2.01 13.55 6.44
CA ASN A 311 -1.19 12.41 6.86
C ASN A 311 -1.75 11.06 6.43
N ILE A 312 -2.82 11.05 5.63
CA ILE A 312 -3.49 9.84 5.19
C ILE A 312 -2.96 9.39 3.83
N TRP A 313 -2.61 8.12 3.77
CA TRP A 313 -2.43 7.36 2.55
C TRP A 313 -3.68 6.49 2.34
N LEU A 314 -4.59 6.92 1.49
CA LEU A 314 -5.77 6.15 1.10
C LEU A 314 -5.35 5.05 0.12
N VAL A 315 -5.58 3.80 0.49
CA VAL A 315 -5.37 2.64 -0.36
C VAL A 315 -6.73 2.08 -0.76
N LEU A 316 -7.11 2.29 -2.02
CA LEU A 316 -8.34 1.75 -2.58
C LEU A 316 -8.12 0.30 -3.00
N VAL A 317 -9.00 -0.59 -2.56
CA VAL A 317 -8.96 -2.03 -2.89
C VAL A 317 -10.17 -2.36 -3.74
N ILE A 318 -9.93 -2.64 -5.01
CA ILE A 318 -10.96 -2.92 -6.03
C ILE A 318 -10.67 -4.31 -6.63
N HIS A 319 -11.71 -5.05 -6.98
CA HIS A 319 -11.56 -6.38 -7.59
C HIS A 319 -12.20 -6.42 -8.99
N GLY A 320 -13.51 -6.61 -9.06
CA GLY A 320 -14.22 -6.74 -10.32
C GLY A 320 -14.60 -5.40 -10.95
N VAL A 321 -14.86 -5.44 -12.28
CA VAL A 321 -15.39 -4.31 -13.07
C VAL A 321 -16.43 -4.83 -14.03
N ASP A 322 -17.58 -4.14 -14.13
CA ASP A 322 -18.71 -4.45 -15.04
C ASP A 322 -19.11 -5.94 -15.00
N GLY A 323 -19.32 -6.46 -13.80
CA GLY A 323 -19.79 -7.83 -13.58
C GLY A 323 -18.76 -8.94 -13.76
N ILE A 324 -17.47 -8.61 -14.06
CA ILE A 324 -16.37 -9.58 -14.13
C ILE A 324 -15.46 -9.39 -12.92
N GLY A 325 -15.26 -10.43 -12.14
CA GLY A 325 -14.53 -10.43 -10.87
C GLY A 325 -15.44 -10.26 -9.66
N TRP A 326 -14.83 -10.32 -8.47
CA TRP A 326 -15.56 -10.26 -7.20
C TRP A 326 -16.08 -8.85 -6.92
N GLU A 327 -17.34 -8.72 -6.48
CA GLU A 327 -18.02 -7.45 -6.11
C GLU A 327 -17.71 -6.28 -7.08
N ALA A 328 -17.96 -6.50 -8.36
CA ALA A 328 -17.55 -5.62 -9.45
C ALA A 328 -18.23 -4.25 -9.42
N LEU A 329 -17.44 -3.18 -9.35
CA LEU A 329 -17.90 -1.82 -9.59
C LEU A 329 -18.31 -1.63 -11.08
N THR A 330 -19.19 -0.67 -11.36
CA THR A 330 -19.43 -0.26 -12.73
C THR A 330 -18.30 0.63 -13.25
N SER A 331 -18.00 0.56 -14.53
CA SER A 331 -17.03 1.47 -15.15
C SER A 331 -17.45 2.94 -15.05
N ASP A 332 -18.76 3.22 -15.02
CA ASP A 332 -19.30 4.57 -14.82
C ASP A 332 -18.98 5.11 -13.41
N ASP A 333 -19.20 4.31 -12.36
CA ASP A 333 -18.83 4.70 -10.98
C ASP A 333 -17.31 4.91 -10.84
N ILE A 334 -16.52 4.06 -11.51
CA ILE A 334 -15.06 4.19 -11.54
C ILE A 334 -14.65 5.50 -12.21
N ASP A 335 -15.19 5.82 -13.40
CA ASP A 335 -14.88 7.06 -14.12
C ASP A 335 -15.27 8.30 -13.29
N GLU A 336 -16.47 8.31 -12.71
CA GLU A 336 -16.94 9.42 -11.89
C GLU A 336 -16.06 9.59 -10.64
N TYR A 337 -15.70 8.51 -9.98
CA TYR A 337 -14.87 8.57 -8.78
C TYR A 337 -13.43 9.02 -9.08
N PHE A 338 -12.84 8.50 -10.15
CA PHE A 338 -11.46 8.86 -10.51
C PHE A 338 -11.37 10.30 -11.01
N ARG A 339 -12.38 10.80 -11.76
CA ARG A 339 -12.48 12.24 -12.07
C ARG A 339 -12.61 13.08 -10.82
N TYR A 340 -13.33 12.60 -9.81
CA TYR A 340 -13.42 13.30 -8.53
C TYR A 340 -12.06 13.37 -7.82
N ILE A 341 -11.29 12.28 -7.77
CA ILE A 341 -9.92 12.28 -7.25
C ILE A 341 -9.04 13.22 -8.08
N SER A 342 -9.12 13.17 -9.41
CA SER A 342 -8.38 14.05 -10.32
C SER A 342 -8.68 15.53 -10.08
N SER A 343 -9.93 15.88 -9.77
CA SER A 343 -10.29 17.27 -9.44
C SER A 343 -9.61 17.82 -8.17
N LYS A 344 -9.01 16.94 -7.36
CA LYS A 344 -8.23 17.26 -6.17
C LYS A 344 -6.71 17.14 -6.38
N ASP A 345 -6.26 17.23 -7.62
CA ASP A 345 -4.84 17.12 -7.95
C ASP A 345 -3.96 18.12 -7.17
N SER A 346 -4.46 19.31 -6.86
CA SER A 346 -3.72 20.27 -6.00
C SER A 346 -3.46 19.74 -4.58
N GLU A 347 -4.25 18.78 -4.08
CA GLU A 347 -4.25 18.29 -2.69
C GLU A 347 -3.77 16.86 -2.56
N LEU A 348 -4.05 16.01 -3.56
CA LEU A 348 -3.79 14.57 -3.50
C LEU A 348 -2.69 14.15 -4.49
N TRP A 349 -1.82 13.28 -4.04
CA TRP A 349 -0.85 12.59 -4.86
C TRP A 349 -1.35 11.18 -5.19
N VAL A 350 -1.71 10.92 -6.44
CA VAL A 350 -2.01 9.55 -6.89
C VAL A 350 -0.71 8.86 -7.25
N ALA A 351 -0.47 7.71 -6.64
CA ALA A 351 0.78 6.95 -6.76
C ALA A 351 0.53 5.45 -6.79
N THR A 352 1.44 4.68 -7.36
CA THR A 352 1.48 3.24 -7.17
C THR A 352 1.68 2.91 -5.69
N PHE A 353 1.35 1.68 -5.28
CA PHE A 353 1.59 1.24 -3.91
C PHE A 353 3.10 1.23 -3.58
N ALA A 354 3.92 0.81 -4.54
CA ALA A 354 5.37 0.82 -4.40
C ALA A 354 5.92 2.24 -4.23
N ASP A 355 5.50 3.20 -5.08
CA ASP A 355 6.01 4.57 -5.02
C ASP A 355 5.63 5.27 -3.72
N ALA A 356 4.37 5.12 -3.27
CA ALA A 356 3.94 5.66 -2.00
C ALA A 356 4.76 5.06 -0.83
N THR A 357 4.96 3.74 -0.82
CA THR A 357 5.80 3.07 0.19
C THR A 357 7.25 3.54 0.17
N LYS A 358 7.85 3.62 -1.03
CA LYS A 358 9.24 4.09 -1.19
C LYS A 358 9.38 5.52 -0.68
N TYR A 359 8.47 6.42 -1.09
CA TYR A 359 8.51 7.81 -0.64
C TYR A 359 8.44 7.95 0.88
N LEU A 360 7.53 7.21 1.55
CA LEU A 360 7.45 7.21 3.00
C LEU A 360 8.76 6.75 3.64
N ARG A 361 9.30 5.62 3.17
CA ARG A 361 10.54 5.05 3.71
C ARG A 361 11.74 5.96 3.48
N GLU A 362 11.89 6.49 2.27
CA GLU A 362 12.97 7.42 1.95
C GLU A 362 12.85 8.70 2.79
N ARG A 363 11.66 9.30 2.90
CA ARG A 363 11.44 10.48 3.73
C ARG A 363 11.79 10.24 5.20
N MET A 364 11.34 9.12 5.77
CA MET A 364 11.55 8.81 7.20
C MET A 364 12.98 8.42 7.54
N ASN A 365 13.78 8.02 6.55
CA ASN A 365 15.20 7.68 6.70
C ASN A 365 16.14 8.77 6.16
N ALA A 366 15.61 9.84 5.57
CA ALA A 366 16.43 10.89 4.99
C ALA A 366 16.92 11.89 6.03
N ASN A 367 18.14 12.38 5.76
CA ASN A 367 18.72 13.52 6.43
C ASN A 367 18.81 14.69 5.44
N VAL A 368 18.34 15.85 5.85
CA VAL A 368 18.44 17.08 5.07
C VAL A 368 19.17 18.15 5.87
N SER A 369 20.16 18.77 5.27
CA SER A 369 20.85 19.93 5.82
C SER A 369 21.00 21.01 4.77
N ALA A 370 21.04 22.26 5.20
CA ALA A 370 21.18 23.39 4.30
C ALA A 370 22.06 24.48 4.90
N SER A 371 22.75 25.19 4.03
CA SER A 371 23.57 26.35 4.38
C SER A 371 23.43 27.46 3.33
N GLU A 372 23.47 28.71 3.78
CA GLU A 372 23.51 29.86 2.87
C GLU A 372 24.90 30.51 2.94
N SER A 373 25.46 30.80 1.79
CA SER A 373 26.70 31.56 1.66
C SER A 373 26.72 32.38 0.38
N LYS A 374 27.08 33.66 0.47
CA LYS A 374 27.23 34.57 -0.66
C LYS A 374 26.02 34.63 -1.60
N GLY A 375 24.80 34.57 -1.03
CA GLY A 375 23.57 34.62 -1.82
C GLY A 375 23.22 33.31 -2.55
N LYS A 376 23.85 32.21 -2.19
CA LYS A 376 23.54 30.86 -2.68
C LYS A 376 23.19 29.95 -1.52
N ILE A 377 22.11 29.19 -1.65
CA ILE A 377 21.73 28.13 -0.70
C ILE A 377 22.27 26.80 -1.25
N THR A 378 22.92 26.05 -0.40
CA THR A 378 23.34 24.67 -0.69
C THR A 378 22.61 23.72 0.23
N VAL A 379 21.91 22.74 -0.36
CA VAL A 379 21.18 21.71 0.38
C VAL A 379 21.83 20.36 0.11
N VAL A 380 21.93 19.54 1.16
CA VAL A 380 22.40 18.14 1.10
C VAL A 380 21.27 17.27 1.55
N LEU A 381 20.91 16.27 0.73
CA LEU A 381 19.86 15.29 0.98
C LEU A 381 20.46 13.89 0.85
N THR A 382 20.38 13.10 1.93
CA THR A 382 20.94 11.74 1.96
C THR A 382 20.02 10.78 2.71
N HIS A 383 20.13 9.49 2.43
CA HIS A 383 19.62 8.38 3.24
C HIS A 383 20.56 7.18 3.18
N SER A 384 20.37 6.22 4.08
CA SER A 384 21.18 4.98 4.15
C SER A 384 20.48 3.75 3.56
N LEU A 385 19.32 3.91 2.93
CA LEU A 385 18.60 2.81 2.27
C LEU A 385 19.33 2.37 1.01
N ASP A 386 19.04 1.14 0.56
CA ASP A 386 19.60 0.60 -0.69
C ASP A 386 19.14 1.42 -1.91
N ASN A 387 20.05 2.14 -2.53
CA ASN A 387 19.76 3.02 -3.67
C ASN A 387 19.28 2.27 -4.93
N SER A 388 19.49 0.95 -5.03
CA SER A 388 18.97 0.17 -6.15
C SER A 388 17.45 -0.02 -6.05
N MET A 389 16.91 0.06 -4.85
CA MET A 389 15.49 -0.13 -4.54
C MET A 389 14.79 1.19 -4.21
N TYR A 390 15.46 2.07 -3.45
CA TYR A 390 14.95 3.35 -2.97
C TYR A 390 15.61 4.48 -3.74
N ASN A 391 14.96 4.91 -4.80
CA ASN A 391 15.49 5.82 -5.80
C ASN A 391 14.45 6.83 -6.29
N LEU A 392 13.48 7.17 -5.43
CA LEU A 392 12.49 8.19 -5.75
C LEU A 392 13.02 9.59 -5.41
N PRO A 393 12.74 10.59 -6.24
CA PRO A 393 13.01 11.97 -5.85
C PRO A 393 12.09 12.38 -4.70
N LEU A 394 12.64 12.97 -3.66
CA LEU A 394 11.87 13.56 -2.56
C LEU A 394 11.55 15.03 -2.85
N THR A 395 10.38 15.50 -2.45
CA THR A 395 10.02 16.91 -2.56
C THR A 395 10.55 17.69 -1.37
N LEU A 396 11.34 18.72 -1.66
CA LEU A 396 11.88 19.63 -0.67
C LEU A 396 11.16 20.99 -0.73
N LYS A 397 10.88 21.56 0.45
CA LYS A 397 10.46 22.94 0.66
C LYS A 397 11.63 23.69 1.29
N THR A 398 12.23 24.62 0.53
CA THR A 398 13.36 25.42 1.01
C THR A 398 12.95 26.88 1.11
N LYS A 399 13.14 27.52 2.27
CA LYS A 399 12.94 28.97 2.42
C LYS A 399 14.00 29.73 1.64
N VAL A 400 13.55 30.73 0.88
CA VAL A 400 14.39 31.59 0.05
C VAL A 400 14.20 33.04 0.44
N LYS A 401 15.07 33.93 -0.06
CA LYS A 401 14.97 35.39 0.23
C LYS A 401 13.64 35.94 -0.32
N PRO A 402 12.96 36.81 0.41
CA PRO A 402 11.66 37.36 -0.02
C PRO A 402 11.68 38.07 -1.38
N GLY A 403 12.83 38.57 -1.82
CA GLY A 403 13.00 39.22 -3.12
C GLY A 403 13.20 38.25 -4.30
N TRP A 404 13.40 36.95 -4.04
CA TRP A 404 13.59 35.98 -5.12
C TRP A 404 12.22 35.53 -5.64
N LYS A 405 11.83 36.05 -6.80
CA LYS A 405 10.55 35.65 -7.46
C LYS A 405 10.67 34.33 -8.18
N GLU A 406 11.84 34.08 -8.75
CA GLU A 406 12.24 32.83 -9.38
C GLU A 406 13.60 32.41 -8.84
N VAL A 407 13.83 31.10 -8.85
CA VAL A 407 15.10 30.53 -8.44
C VAL A 407 15.59 29.51 -9.46
N THR A 408 16.91 29.38 -9.57
CA THR A 408 17.55 28.26 -10.23
C THR A 408 17.88 27.21 -9.18
N VAL A 409 17.39 25.97 -9.38
CA VAL A 409 17.73 24.77 -8.59
C VAL A 409 18.59 23.88 -9.44
N LYS A 410 19.76 23.48 -8.93
CA LYS A 410 20.71 22.61 -9.64
C LYS A 410 21.09 21.42 -8.76
N GLN A 411 20.93 20.21 -9.29
CA GLN A 411 21.48 18.97 -8.72
C GLN A 411 22.18 18.17 -9.83
N GLY A 412 23.49 17.89 -9.65
CA GLY A 412 24.28 17.26 -10.71
C GLY A 412 24.27 18.08 -12.01
N ASN A 413 23.84 17.46 -13.11
CA ASN A 413 23.66 18.10 -14.42
C ASN A 413 22.27 18.70 -14.64
N GLU A 414 21.31 18.40 -13.77
CA GLU A 414 19.94 18.89 -13.90
C GLU A 414 19.84 20.32 -13.35
N ILE A 415 19.26 21.21 -14.15
CA ILE A 415 19.02 22.61 -13.79
C ILE A 415 17.57 22.95 -14.09
N LYS A 416 16.83 23.38 -13.06
CA LYS A 416 15.44 23.82 -13.17
C LYS A 416 15.28 25.27 -12.75
N ARG A 417 14.45 26.02 -13.47
CA ARG A 417 13.96 27.34 -13.03
C ARG A 417 12.57 27.15 -12.47
N LEU A 418 12.35 27.63 -11.26
CA LEU A 418 11.12 27.40 -10.53
C LEU A 418 10.64 28.70 -9.90
N PRO A 419 9.32 28.97 -9.89
CA PRO A 419 8.77 30.10 -9.16
C PRO A 419 8.92 29.90 -7.66
N SER A 420 9.09 31.00 -6.95
CA SER A 420 8.93 30.98 -5.50
C SER A 420 7.46 31.19 -5.12
N HIS A 421 7.08 30.61 -3.99
CA HIS A 421 5.76 30.69 -3.39
C HIS A 421 5.86 31.42 -2.06
N LYS A 422 4.73 31.92 -1.56
CA LYS A 422 4.66 32.57 -0.25
C LYS A 422 3.52 31.96 0.57
N ASP A 423 3.81 31.64 1.81
CA ASP A 423 2.82 31.25 2.83
C ASP A 423 3.04 32.05 4.12
N GLU A 424 2.41 31.60 5.22
CA GLU A 424 2.52 32.22 6.55
C GLU A 424 3.95 32.14 7.13
N GLU A 425 4.76 31.16 6.68
CA GLU A 425 6.14 30.95 7.13
C GLU A 425 7.17 31.74 6.32
N GLY A 426 6.77 32.36 5.21
CA GLY A 426 7.64 33.18 4.36
C GLY A 426 7.67 32.75 2.88
N THR A 427 8.75 33.15 2.17
CA THR A 427 8.94 32.81 0.76
C THR A 427 9.74 31.50 0.64
N TYR A 428 9.28 30.58 -0.20
CA TYR A 428 9.90 29.27 -0.37
C TYR A 428 9.84 28.78 -1.82
N VAL A 429 10.64 27.77 -2.12
CA VAL A 429 10.59 26.99 -3.36
C VAL A 429 10.30 25.54 -3.06
N LEU A 430 9.44 24.91 -3.90
CA LEU A 430 9.21 23.46 -3.92
C LEU A 430 9.96 22.86 -5.12
N TYR A 431 10.70 21.79 -4.88
CA TYR A 431 11.45 21.10 -5.93
C TYR A 431 11.67 19.64 -5.59
N GLN A 432 11.91 18.84 -6.63
CA GLN A 432 12.27 17.43 -6.53
C GLN A 432 13.79 17.30 -6.44
N ALA A 433 14.29 16.46 -5.55
CA ALA A 433 15.70 16.13 -5.43
C ALA A 433 15.92 14.65 -5.14
N MET A 434 16.93 14.09 -5.78
CA MET A 434 17.35 12.70 -5.54
C MET A 434 18.19 12.62 -4.28
N PRO A 435 17.82 11.79 -3.29
CA PRO A 435 18.70 11.46 -2.18
C PRO A 435 20.03 10.89 -2.70
N ASN A 436 21.13 11.21 -2.04
CA ASN A 436 22.49 10.80 -2.43
C ASN A 436 22.94 11.29 -3.85
N GLY A 437 22.17 12.15 -4.50
CA GLY A 437 22.44 12.71 -5.83
C GLY A 437 23.43 13.87 -5.85
N GLY A 438 24.14 14.12 -4.75
CA GLY A 438 25.06 15.24 -4.57
C GLY A 438 24.39 16.53 -4.09
N ASN A 439 25.20 17.59 -3.99
CA ASN A 439 24.75 18.88 -3.47
C ASN A 439 23.72 19.55 -4.39
N ILE A 440 22.70 20.14 -3.79
CA ILE A 440 21.67 20.91 -4.47
C ILE A 440 21.98 22.39 -4.27
N GLY A 441 22.18 23.12 -5.35
CA GLY A 441 22.43 24.57 -5.31
C GLY A 441 21.18 25.36 -5.68
N ILE A 442 20.81 26.36 -4.88
CA ILE A 442 19.65 27.24 -5.12
C ILE A 442 20.15 28.70 -5.15
N SER A 443 19.79 29.44 -6.19
CA SER A 443 20.12 30.87 -6.34
C SER A 443 18.93 31.63 -6.92
N GLY A 444 18.73 32.87 -6.46
CA GLY A 444 17.72 33.77 -7.03
C GLY A 444 18.11 34.23 -8.45
N ILE A 445 17.08 34.46 -9.25
CA ILE A 445 17.20 35.06 -10.59
C ILE A 445 16.78 36.52 -10.51
#